data_2f1c1c796b0314577beb3c44373e2f2d
#
_entry.id   2f1c1c796b0314577beb3c44373e2f2d
#
_cell.length_a   1.000
_cell.length_b   1.000
_cell.length_c   1.000
_cell.angle_alpha   90.00
_cell.angle_beta   90.00
_cell.angle_gamma   90.00
#
_symmetry.space_group_name_H-M   'P 1'
#
loop_
_entity.id
_entity.type
_entity.pdbx_description
1 polymer ?
#
loop_
_entity_poly.entity_id
_entity_poly.type
_entity_poly.pdbx_seq_one_letter_code
_entity_poly.pdbx_strand_id
1 'polypeptide(L)'
;MEDISDWQVKYENCKYADRLLSKLSELNQQVTIPVNINEITKGIYYAKKYHGSQMRQSGDPYYSHPIEVAYMVAEYTALEIPKYYRTDMIITSLLHDTIMVVSFV
;
A
#
# COMPACT_ATOMS: atom_id res chain seq x y z
N MET A 1 -13.07 7.24 -19.13
CA MET A 1 -12.81 6.47 -17.89
C MET A 1 -11.55 5.65 -18.08
N GLU A 2 -10.68 5.66 -17.11
CA GLU A 2 -9.45 4.89 -17.20
C GLU A 2 -9.72 3.40 -17.06
N ASP A 3 -9.09 2.59 -17.91
CA ASP A 3 -9.18 1.15 -17.82
C ASP A 3 -8.27 0.64 -16.69
N ILE A 4 -8.87 0.11 -15.63
CA ILE A 4 -8.13 -0.38 -14.47
C ILE A 4 -7.37 -1.68 -14.77
N SER A 5 -7.67 -2.37 -15.88
CA SER A 5 -6.92 -3.55 -16.25
C SER A 5 -5.51 -3.23 -16.76
N ASP A 6 -5.26 -1.96 -17.10
CA ASP A 6 -3.95 -1.51 -17.58
C ASP A 6 -2.99 -1.09 -16.48
N TRP A 7 -3.40 -1.18 -15.20
CA TRP A 7 -2.58 -0.66 -14.12
C TRP A 7 -1.20 -1.32 -14.05
N GLN A 8 -1.11 -2.60 -14.39
CA GLN A 8 0.16 -3.33 -14.34
C GLN A 8 1.18 -2.78 -15.33
N VAL A 9 0.71 -2.36 -16.49
CA VAL A 9 1.56 -1.77 -17.53
C VAL A 9 2.04 -0.38 -17.10
N LYS A 10 1.19 0.37 -16.41
CA LYS A 10 1.48 1.75 -15.99
C LYS A 10 2.21 1.85 -14.66
N TYR A 11 2.30 0.76 -13.92
CA TYR A 11 2.92 0.76 -12.60
C TYR A 11 4.42 1.07 -12.70
N GLU A 12 4.86 2.01 -11.89
CA GLU A 12 6.27 2.35 -11.76
C GLU A 12 6.71 2.06 -10.33
N ASN A 13 7.72 1.21 -10.18
CA ASN A 13 8.23 0.88 -8.87
C ASN A 13 9.02 2.06 -8.28
N CYS A 14 9.11 2.10 -6.95
CA CYS A 14 9.89 3.11 -6.24
C CYS A 14 10.44 2.48 -4.96
N LYS A 15 11.38 3.18 -4.32
CA LYS A 15 12.05 2.64 -3.13
C LYS A 15 11.07 2.34 -1.99
N TYR A 16 10.01 3.13 -1.85
CA TYR A 16 9.01 2.92 -0.79
C TYR A 16 8.17 1.68 -1.07
N ALA A 17 7.71 1.54 -2.31
CA ALA A 17 6.95 0.37 -2.73
C ALA A 17 7.80 -0.90 -2.64
N ASP A 18 9.05 -0.81 -3.10
CA ASP A 18 9.97 -1.95 -3.06
C ASP A 18 10.17 -2.43 -1.62
N ARG A 19 10.35 -1.51 -0.69
CA ARG A 19 10.52 -1.84 0.73
C ARG A 19 9.30 -2.57 1.29
N LEU A 20 8.10 -2.07 0.98
CA LEU A 20 6.86 -2.71 1.43
C LEU A 20 6.68 -4.09 0.82
N LEU A 21 6.85 -4.21 -0.49
CA LEU A 21 6.64 -5.49 -1.18
C LEU A 21 7.66 -6.54 -0.75
N SER A 22 8.90 -6.14 -0.51
CA SER A 22 9.92 -7.05 0.02
C SER A 22 9.56 -7.54 1.41
N LYS A 23 9.05 -6.64 2.25
CA LYS A 23 8.61 -7.01 3.60
C LYS A 23 7.45 -7.98 3.56
N LEU A 24 6.47 -7.73 2.67
CA LEU A 24 5.33 -8.64 2.53
C LEU A 24 5.76 -10.03 2.06
N SER A 25 6.71 -10.10 1.15
CA SER A 25 7.24 -11.40 0.70
C SER A 25 7.87 -12.17 1.86
N GLU A 26 8.62 -11.46 2.73
CA GLU A 26 9.23 -12.05 3.90
C GLU A 26 8.16 -12.50 4.91
N LEU A 27 7.19 -11.65 5.22
CA LEU A 27 6.13 -11.97 6.18
C LEU A 27 5.25 -13.12 5.70
N ASN A 28 4.96 -13.18 4.39
CA ASN A 28 4.14 -14.24 3.82
C ASN A 28 4.74 -15.63 4.04
N GLN A 29 6.06 -15.72 4.19
CA GLN A 29 6.71 -16.99 4.47
C GLN A 29 6.55 -17.42 5.93
N GLN A 30 6.20 -16.51 6.81
CA GLN A 30 6.10 -16.76 8.24
C GLN A 30 4.69 -16.95 8.75
N VAL A 31 3.68 -16.62 7.94
CA VAL A 31 2.27 -16.67 8.36
C VAL A 31 1.56 -17.86 7.72
N THR A 32 0.44 -18.26 8.34
CA THR A 32 -0.38 -19.37 7.84
C THR A 32 -1.15 -18.96 6.57
N ILE A 33 -1.67 -17.73 6.54
CA ILE A 33 -2.46 -17.22 5.42
C ILE A 33 -1.76 -16.00 4.85
N PRO A 34 -1.06 -16.15 3.73
CA PRO A 34 -0.35 -15.03 3.12
C PRO A 34 -1.30 -14.02 2.49
N VAL A 35 -0.84 -12.76 2.38
CA VAL A 35 -1.59 -11.73 1.68
C VAL A 35 -1.27 -11.76 0.19
N ASN A 36 -2.18 -11.20 -0.62
CA ASN A 36 -2.04 -11.15 -2.06
C ASN A 36 -1.20 -9.95 -2.46
N ILE A 37 0.06 -10.20 -2.81
CA ILE A 37 1.02 -9.14 -3.14
C ILE A 37 0.58 -8.38 -4.38
N ASN A 38 0.01 -9.05 -5.38
CA ASN A 38 -0.44 -8.40 -6.60
C ASN A 38 -1.55 -7.38 -6.33
N GLU A 39 -2.52 -7.73 -5.49
CA GLU A 39 -3.60 -6.81 -5.11
C GLU A 39 -3.07 -5.62 -4.30
N ILE A 40 -2.09 -5.84 -3.45
CA ILE A 40 -1.48 -4.76 -2.68
C ILE A 40 -0.68 -3.83 -3.59
N THR A 41 0.03 -4.38 -4.58
CA THR A 41 0.74 -3.58 -5.58
C THR A 41 -0.23 -2.68 -6.34
N LYS A 42 -1.39 -3.18 -6.67
CA LYS A 42 -2.46 -2.39 -7.29
C LYS A 42 -2.90 -1.24 -6.37
N GLY A 43 -3.03 -1.51 -5.07
CA GLY A 43 -3.31 -0.47 -4.07
C GLY A 43 -2.25 0.61 -4.04
N ILE A 44 -0.97 0.23 -4.12
CA ILE A 44 0.14 1.18 -4.20
C ILE A 44 0.01 2.05 -5.45
N TYR A 45 -0.33 1.45 -6.58
CA TYR A 45 -0.53 2.18 -7.83
C TYR A 45 -1.58 3.29 -7.67
N TYR A 46 -2.72 2.96 -7.05
CA TYR A 46 -3.77 3.94 -6.86
C TYR A 46 -3.40 5.02 -5.85
N ALA A 47 -2.69 4.67 -4.78
CA ALA A 47 -2.22 5.66 -3.81
C ALA A 47 -1.26 6.66 -4.48
N LYS A 48 -0.33 6.17 -5.29
CA LYS A 48 0.61 7.04 -6.03
C LYS A 48 -0.13 7.93 -7.02
N LYS A 49 -1.07 7.34 -7.75
CA LYS A 49 -1.85 8.08 -8.75
C LYS A 49 -2.68 9.19 -8.10
N TYR A 50 -3.35 8.86 -6.98
CA TYR A 50 -4.19 9.82 -6.28
C TYR A 50 -3.39 11.01 -5.75
N HIS A 51 -2.28 10.74 -5.09
CA HIS A 51 -1.46 11.81 -4.49
C HIS A 51 -0.62 12.56 -5.53
N GLY A 52 -0.34 11.93 -6.67
CA GLY A 52 0.33 12.58 -7.79
C GLY A 52 1.66 13.21 -7.38
N SER A 53 1.78 14.52 -7.63
CA SER A 53 3.00 15.27 -7.36
C SER A 53 3.04 15.93 -5.99
N GLN A 54 2.07 15.63 -5.10
CA GLN A 54 2.07 16.20 -3.75
C GLN A 54 3.33 15.77 -2.99
N MET A 55 3.88 16.72 -2.22
CA MET A 55 5.12 16.49 -1.48
C MET A 55 4.88 16.72 0.02
N ARG A 56 5.62 15.94 0.85
CA ARG A 56 5.66 16.13 2.30
C ARG A 56 6.64 17.27 2.62
N GLN A 57 6.52 17.83 3.82
CA GLN A 57 7.46 18.85 4.28
C GLN A 57 8.91 18.34 4.29
N SER A 58 9.11 17.05 4.46
CA SER A 58 10.43 16.42 4.45
C SER A 58 11.09 16.41 3.07
N GLY A 59 10.34 16.72 2.00
CA GLY A 59 10.84 16.64 0.64
C GLY A 59 10.54 15.31 -0.04
N ASP A 60 9.92 14.37 0.66
CA ASP A 60 9.51 13.08 0.08
C ASP A 60 8.16 13.23 -0.61
N PRO A 61 7.87 12.40 -1.63
CA PRO A 61 6.54 12.39 -2.21
C PRO A 61 5.50 11.99 -1.17
N TYR A 62 4.31 12.60 -1.25
CA TYR A 62 3.28 12.36 -0.24
C TYR A 62 2.85 10.90 -0.19
N TYR A 63 2.84 10.20 -1.32
CA TYR A 63 2.44 8.79 -1.36
C TYR A 63 3.36 7.88 -0.52
N SER A 64 4.53 8.35 -0.11
CA SER A 64 5.40 7.58 0.78
C SER A 64 4.75 7.35 2.14
N HIS A 65 3.92 8.29 2.60
CA HIS A 65 3.26 8.19 3.90
C HIS A 65 2.31 6.98 4.01
N PRO A 66 1.30 6.81 3.12
CA PRO A 66 0.44 5.64 3.22
C PRO A 66 1.19 4.32 3.02
N ILE A 67 2.26 4.32 2.23
CA ILE A 67 3.08 3.11 2.06
C ILE A 67 3.80 2.77 3.38
N GLU A 68 4.33 3.77 4.08
CA GLU A 68 4.96 3.56 5.38
C GLU A 68 3.95 3.07 6.42
N VAL A 69 2.74 3.61 6.42
CA VAL A 69 1.67 3.15 7.32
C VAL A 69 1.33 1.68 7.03
N ALA A 70 1.20 1.33 5.75
CA ALA A 70 0.92 -0.04 5.35
C ALA A 70 2.03 -1.00 5.79
N TYR A 71 3.29 -0.55 5.72
CA TYR A 71 4.42 -1.33 6.20
C TYR A 71 4.28 -1.65 7.69
N MET A 72 3.98 -0.63 8.51
CA MET A 72 3.82 -0.80 9.95
C MET A 72 2.63 -1.72 10.28
N VAL A 73 1.52 -1.54 9.57
CA VAL A 73 0.33 -2.38 9.77
C VAL A 73 0.64 -3.83 9.43
N ALA A 74 1.31 -4.06 8.31
CA ALA A 74 1.67 -5.41 7.89
C ALA A 74 2.58 -6.10 8.92
N GLU A 75 3.65 -5.42 9.31
CA GLU A 75 4.60 -5.99 10.27
C GLU A 75 3.94 -6.27 11.62
N TYR A 76 3.22 -5.30 12.15
CA TYR A 76 2.57 -5.46 13.44
C TYR A 76 1.54 -6.59 13.42
N THR A 77 0.67 -6.61 12.41
CA THR A 77 -0.38 -7.64 12.36
C THR A 77 0.20 -9.02 12.13
N ALA A 78 1.18 -9.18 11.25
CA ALA A 78 1.77 -10.48 10.99
C ALA A 78 2.43 -11.07 12.24
N LEU A 79 3.09 -10.24 13.05
CA LEU A 79 3.85 -10.71 14.20
C LEU A 79 3.02 -10.79 15.49
N GLU A 80 2.08 -9.85 15.68
CA GLU A 80 1.36 -9.73 16.94
C GLU A 80 -0.09 -10.19 16.88
N ILE A 81 -0.78 -9.96 15.75
CA ILE A 81 -2.21 -10.28 15.61
C ILE A 81 -2.45 -10.88 14.22
N PRO A 82 -1.96 -12.12 13.97
CA PRO A 82 -1.98 -12.68 12.59
C PRO A 82 -3.36 -12.73 11.93
N LYS A 83 -4.43 -12.79 12.70
CA LYS A 83 -5.79 -12.80 12.12
C LYS A 83 -6.11 -11.51 11.39
N TYR A 84 -5.39 -10.42 11.68
CA TYR A 84 -5.58 -9.14 11.00
C TYR A 84 -4.53 -8.88 9.93
N TYR A 85 -3.59 -9.81 9.71
CA TYR A 85 -2.68 -9.72 8.57
C TYR A 85 -3.43 -10.17 7.33
N ARG A 86 -4.09 -9.20 6.69
CA ARG A 86 -5.04 -9.47 5.59
C ARG A 86 -4.80 -8.48 4.46
N THR A 87 -5.04 -8.95 3.24
CA THR A 87 -4.88 -8.14 2.03
C THR A 87 -5.73 -6.86 2.13
N ASP A 88 -7.01 -6.98 2.52
CA ASP A 88 -7.91 -5.83 2.61
C ASP A 88 -7.48 -4.82 3.66
N MET A 89 -6.93 -5.25 4.78
CA MET A 89 -6.43 -4.34 5.81
C MET A 89 -5.26 -3.51 5.32
N ILE A 90 -4.33 -4.15 4.60
CA ILE A 90 -3.16 -3.45 4.07
C ILE A 90 -3.57 -2.48 2.96
N ILE A 91 -4.48 -2.89 2.08
CA ILE A 91 -5.01 -2.01 1.04
C ILE A 91 -5.75 -0.82 1.66
N THR A 92 -6.54 -1.06 2.70
CA THR A 92 -7.23 0.03 3.41
C THR A 92 -6.21 1.04 3.96
N SER A 93 -5.10 0.57 4.52
CA SER A 93 -4.05 1.46 5.01
C SER A 93 -3.44 2.30 3.90
N LEU A 94 -3.28 1.72 2.71
CA LEU A 94 -2.75 2.45 1.55
C LEU A 94 -3.70 3.54 1.05
N LEU A 95 -5.01 3.31 1.16
CA LEU A 95 -6.02 4.16 0.53
C LEU A 95 -6.82 5.02 1.52
N HIS A 96 -6.55 4.93 2.83
CA HIS A 96 -7.40 5.61 3.83
C HIS A 96 -7.43 7.13 3.65
N ASP A 97 -6.31 7.75 3.25
CA ASP A 97 -6.27 9.19 3.02
C ASP A 97 -7.13 9.60 1.83
N THR A 98 -7.20 8.76 0.79
CA THR A 98 -8.04 9.04 -0.37
C THR A 98 -9.51 8.99 0.02
N ILE A 99 -9.90 8.02 0.87
CA ILE A 99 -11.27 7.87 1.33
C ILE A 99 -11.68 9.07 2.18
N MET A 100 -10.79 9.53 3.07
CA MET A 100 -11.07 10.68 3.93
C MET A 100 -11.30 11.95 3.12
N VAL A 101 -10.49 12.19 2.12
CA VAL A 101 -10.62 13.38 1.26
C VAL A 101 -11.95 13.34 0.53
N VAL A 102 -12.34 12.19 -0.02
CA VAL A 102 -13.63 12.02 -0.70
C VAL A 102 -14.79 12.27 0.25
N SER A 103 -14.65 11.85 1.51
CA SER A 103 -15.72 12.01 2.50
C SER A 103 -16.01 13.47 2.84
N PHE A 104 -15.04 14.36 2.67
CA PHE A 104 -15.18 15.78 2.98
C PHE A 104 -15.56 16.63 1.75
N VAL A 105 -15.63 16.04 0.60
CA VAL A 105 -16.06 16.71 -0.61
C VAL A 105 -17.53 16.49 -0.86
#